data_ad9395343a1707988b6f7851284e90fe
#
_entry.id   ad9395343a1707988b6f7851284e90fe
#
_cell.length_a   1.000
_cell.length_b   1.000
_cell.length_c   1.000
_cell.angle_alpha   90.00
_cell.angle_beta   90.00
_cell.angle_gamma   90.00
#
_symmetry.space_group_name_H-M   'P 1'
#
loop_
_entity.id
_entity.type
_entity.pdbx_description
1 polymer ?
#
loop_
_entity_poly.entity_id
_entity_poly.type
_entity_poly.pdbx_seq_one_letter_code
_entity_poly.pdbx_strand_id
1 'polypeptide(L)'
;TKEVVLKGTGIRQYFPVKGGFGSGKKMVHAVDGVDLSIYAGEVYGLVGETGCGKSTLGRTLVRLLKPTEGTIEVMGEDITDLSEKELLPYRRVVQMIFQDPYTSLNPRKRVGDALMEVLKIHGIGESREERMERAMGMLCQVGLRPEHFYRFPHEFSGGQRQRVGIARALILNPRM
;
A
#
# COMPACT_ATOMS: atom_id res chain seq x y z
N THR A 1 -21.66 15.01 8.32
CA THR A 1 -20.76 14.02 8.97
C THR A 1 -19.67 13.65 7.99
N LYS A 2 -18.39 13.80 8.37
CA LYS A 2 -17.26 13.37 7.51
C LYS A 2 -17.29 11.85 7.39
N GLU A 3 -17.16 11.33 6.17
CA GLU A 3 -17.10 9.91 5.87
C GLU A 3 -15.77 9.33 6.40
N VAL A 4 -15.82 8.25 7.19
CA VAL A 4 -14.63 7.52 7.65
C VAL A 4 -14.18 6.58 6.53
N VAL A 5 -12.96 6.76 6.05
CA VAL A 5 -12.36 5.91 4.99
C VAL A 5 -11.64 4.71 5.61
N LEU A 6 -10.89 4.94 6.69
CA LEU A 6 -10.14 3.90 7.40
C LEU A 6 -10.31 4.09 8.90
N LYS A 7 -10.57 2.99 9.62
CA LYS A 7 -10.63 2.99 11.09
C LYS A 7 -9.89 1.78 11.62
N GLY A 8 -9.05 2.02 12.62
CA GLY A 8 -8.41 0.98 13.42
C GLY A 8 -8.88 1.10 14.86
N THR A 9 -9.25 -0.01 15.49
CA THR A 9 -9.70 -0.05 16.89
C THR A 9 -8.90 -1.11 17.63
N GLY A 10 -8.23 -0.71 18.73
CA GLY A 10 -7.45 -1.59 19.59
C GLY A 10 -6.31 -2.31 18.86
N ILE A 11 -5.72 -1.70 17.83
CA ILE A 11 -4.72 -2.34 16.96
C ILE A 11 -3.50 -2.73 17.77
N ARG A 12 -3.18 -4.03 17.73
CA ARG A 12 -1.94 -4.61 18.28
C ARG A 12 -1.20 -5.39 17.22
N GLN A 13 0.11 -5.21 17.17
CA GLN A 13 0.99 -5.96 16.26
C GLN A 13 2.22 -6.42 17.03
N TYR A 14 2.30 -7.71 17.25
CA TYR A 14 3.37 -8.36 17.98
C TYR A 14 4.17 -9.29 17.07
N PHE A 15 5.49 -9.31 17.24
CA PHE A 15 6.37 -10.19 16.48
C PHE A 15 7.13 -11.12 17.42
N PRO A 16 7.16 -12.43 17.13
CA PRO A 16 7.97 -13.37 17.91
C PRO A 16 9.46 -13.09 17.66
N VAL A 17 10.23 -12.99 18.75
CA VAL A 17 11.70 -12.95 18.68
C VAL A 17 12.22 -14.37 18.83
N LYS A 18 13.10 -14.80 17.91
CA LYS A 18 13.85 -16.05 18.08
C LYS A 18 14.80 -15.89 19.27
N GLY A 19 14.41 -16.36 20.43
CA GLY A 19 15.29 -16.47 21.60
C GLY A 19 16.30 -17.60 21.41
N GLY A 20 17.51 -17.44 21.99
CA GLY A 20 18.47 -18.54 22.11
C GLY A 20 17.90 -19.70 22.94
N PHE A 21 18.57 -20.87 22.84
CA PHE A 21 18.20 -22.13 23.51
C PHE A 21 17.84 -21.87 24.99
N GLY A 22 16.58 -22.12 25.39
CA GLY A 22 16.12 -22.04 26.77
C GLY A 22 15.40 -20.75 27.22
N SER A 23 15.27 -19.72 26.39
CA SER A 23 14.47 -18.52 26.71
C SER A 23 13.05 -18.67 26.15
N GLY A 24 12.03 -18.47 27.00
CA GLY A 24 10.61 -18.45 26.59
C GLY A 24 10.38 -17.52 25.39
N LYS A 25 9.29 -17.74 24.65
CA LYS A 25 8.90 -16.91 23.48
C LYS A 25 8.79 -15.43 23.88
N LYS A 26 9.81 -14.66 23.60
CA LYS A 26 9.76 -13.20 23.75
C LYS A 26 9.02 -12.62 22.55
N MET A 27 8.11 -11.68 22.80
CA MET A 27 7.37 -10.94 21.77
C MET A 27 7.84 -9.48 21.76
N VAL A 28 8.01 -8.93 20.59
CA VAL A 28 8.18 -7.46 20.41
C VAL A 28 6.80 -6.88 20.16
N HIS A 29 6.36 -6.00 21.02
CA HIS A 29 5.12 -5.23 20.89
C HIS A 29 5.42 -4.01 20.03
N ALA A 30 5.31 -4.14 18.72
CA ALA A 30 5.61 -3.06 17.78
C ALA A 30 4.50 -2.01 17.73
N VAL A 31 3.25 -2.43 17.96
CA VAL A 31 2.06 -1.58 18.12
C VAL A 31 1.24 -2.19 19.25
N ASP A 32 0.76 -1.39 20.18
CA ASP A 32 0.06 -1.88 21.38
C ASP A 32 -1.15 -1.00 21.73
N GLY A 33 -2.33 -1.43 21.27
CA GLY A 33 -3.62 -0.82 21.62
C GLY A 33 -3.86 0.56 20.99
N VAL A 34 -3.67 0.72 19.69
CA VAL A 34 -3.86 2.00 18.99
C VAL A 34 -5.26 2.08 18.37
N ASP A 35 -5.95 3.19 18.66
CA ASP A 35 -7.20 3.60 18.02
C ASP A 35 -6.96 4.79 17.11
N LEU A 36 -7.51 4.76 15.88
CA LEU A 36 -7.48 5.90 14.98
C LEU A 36 -8.61 5.84 13.94
N SER A 37 -8.98 7.00 13.41
CA SER A 37 -9.92 7.11 12.28
C SER A 37 -9.40 8.15 11.30
N ILE A 38 -9.43 7.82 10.01
CA ILE A 38 -9.04 8.72 8.91
C ILE A 38 -10.26 8.99 8.05
N TYR A 39 -10.54 10.28 7.83
CA TYR A 39 -11.72 10.73 7.11
C TYR A 39 -11.42 11.07 5.66
N ALA A 40 -12.45 11.05 4.82
CA ALA A 40 -12.34 11.44 3.42
C ALA A 40 -11.80 12.88 3.28
N GLY A 41 -10.79 13.05 2.42
CA GLY A 41 -10.13 14.35 2.18
C GLY A 41 -9.25 14.84 3.32
N GLU A 42 -8.97 14.01 4.32
CA GLU A 42 -8.09 14.34 5.44
C GLU A 42 -6.64 13.99 5.13
N VAL A 43 -5.72 14.82 5.61
CA VAL A 43 -4.29 14.48 5.73
C VAL A 43 -3.98 14.15 7.19
N TYR A 44 -3.78 12.89 7.48
CA TYR A 44 -3.47 12.39 8.81
C TYR A 44 -1.97 12.18 8.98
N GLY A 45 -1.34 12.91 9.92
CA GLY A 45 0.09 12.83 10.21
C GLY A 45 0.39 11.86 11.35
N LEU A 46 1.20 10.83 11.10
CA LEU A 46 1.71 9.90 12.11
C LEU A 46 3.16 10.26 12.45
N VAL A 47 3.38 10.81 13.63
CA VAL A 47 4.68 11.32 14.10
C VAL A 47 5.20 10.49 15.27
N GLY A 48 6.50 10.39 15.40
CA GLY A 48 7.17 9.68 16.50
C GLY A 48 8.63 9.34 16.15
N GLU A 49 9.38 8.83 17.11
CA GLU A 49 10.79 8.47 16.96
C GLU A 49 11.01 7.32 15.98
N THR A 50 12.24 7.19 15.47
CA THR A 50 12.62 6.04 14.63
C THR A 50 12.49 4.74 15.42
N GLY A 51 11.83 3.75 14.84
CA GLY A 51 11.62 2.44 15.49
C GLY A 51 10.40 2.35 16.41
N CYS A 52 9.62 3.43 16.64
CA CYS A 52 8.43 3.41 17.50
C CYS A 52 7.19 2.72 16.91
N GLY A 53 7.29 2.03 15.77
CA GLY A 53 6.19 1.24 15.20
C GLY A 53 5.36 1.94 14.11
N LYS A 54 5.64 3.19 13.70
CA LYS A 54 4.86 3.92 12.66
C LYS A 54 4.66 3.12 11.38
N SER A 55 5.74 2.61 10.81
CA SER A 55 5.67 1.82 9.57
C SER A 55 4.94 0.49 9.76
N THR A 56 5.05 -0.09 10.94
CA THR A 56 4.31 -1.30 11.31
C THR A 56 2.82 -1.01 11.39
N LEU A 57 2.43 0.07 12.08
CA LEU A 57 1.04 0.49 12.17
C LEU A 57 0.45 0.77 10.77
N GLY A 58 1.14 1.55 9.92
CA GLY A 58 0.68 1.82 8.56
C GLY A 58 0.49 0.54 7.73
N ARG A 59 1.43 -0.41 7.78
CA ARG A 59 1.30 -1.70 7.10
C ARG A 59 0.18 -2.57 7.64
N THR A 60 -0.06 -2.52 8.94
CA THR A 60 -1.16 -3.25 9.58
C THR A 60 -2.50 -2.66 9.16
N LEU A 61 -2.67 -1.34 9.19
CA LEU A 61 -3.91 -0.66 8.82
C LEU A 61 -4.32 -0.92 7.37
N VAL A 62 -3.37 -1.00 6.43
CA VAL A 62 -3.67 -1.36 5.04
C VAL A 62 -3.69 -2.88 4.80
N ARG A 63 -3.69 -3.70 5.86
CA ARG A 63 -3.73 -5.17 5.81
C ARG A 63 -2.61 -5.81 4.97
N LEU A 64 -1.43 -5.18 4.92
CA LEU A 64 -0.18 -5.84 4.49
C LEU A 64 0.40 -6.73 5.60
N LEU A 65 0.06 -6.41 6.85
CA LEU A 65 0.27 -7.27 8.02
C LEU A 65 -1.10 -7.56 8.64
N LYS A 66 -1.36 -8.82 8.95
CA LYS A 66 -2.55 -9.17 9.72
C LYS A 66 -2.32 -8.72 11.17
N PRO A 67 -3.23 -7.95 11.81
CA PRO A 67 -3.07 -7.54 13.19
C PRO A 67 -3.06 -8.76 14.12
N THR A 68 -2.33 -8.66 15.23
CA THR A 68 -2.37 -9.67 16.28
C THR A 68 -3.70 -9.61 17.04
N GLU A 69 -4.16 -8.38 17.30
CA GLU A 69 -5.46 -8.08 17.90
C GLU A 69 -5.99 -6.75 17.39
N GLY A 70 -7.27 -6.48 17.61
CA GLY A 70 -7.97 -5.27 17.17
C GLY A 70 -8.69 -5.48 15.84
N THR A 71 -9.41 -4.45 15.39
CA THR A 71 -10.22 -4.48 14.16
C THR A 71 -9.84 -3.36 13.22
N ILE A 72 -9.92 -3.64 11.92
CA ILE A 72 -9.65 -2.69 10.84
C ILE A 72 -10.88 -2.61 9.94
N GLU A 73 -11.43 -1.40 9.82
CA GLU A 73 -12.57 -1.12 8.95
C GLU A 73 -12.12 -0.21 7.79
N VAL A 74 -12.56 -0.52 6.57
CA VAL A 74 -12.39 0.32 5.38
C VAL A 74 -13.77 0.61 4.82
N MET A 75 -14.12 1.89 4.69
CA MET A 75 -15.44 2.34 4.25
C MET A 75 -16.61 1.73 5.06
N GLY A 76 -16.38 1.50 6.38
CA GLY A 76 -17.34 0.92 7.29
C GLY A 76 -17.42 -0.62 7.29
N GLU A 77 -16.65 -1.28 6.45
CA GLU A 77 -16.60 -2.75 6.38
C GLU A 77 -15.39 -3.30 7.13
N ASP A 78 -15.60 -4.30 7.98
CA ASP A 78 -14.51 -4.96 8.71
C ASP A 78 -13.69 -5.86 7.75
N ILE A 79 -12.41 -5.53 7.61
CA ILE A 79 -11.47 -6.25 6.76
C ILE A 79 -10.45 -7.08 7.55
N THR A 80 -10.61 -7.17 8.86
CA THR A 80 -9.58 -7.71 9.79
C THR A 80 -9.19 -9.14 9.47
N ASP A 81 -10.17 -10.00 9.19
CA ASP A 81 -9.94 -11.43 8.98
C ASP A 81 -10.11 -11.89 7.53
N LEU A 82 -10.37 -10.96 6.61
CA LEU A 82 -10.56 -11.28 5.19
C LEU A 82 -9.30 -11.94 4.58
N SER A 83 -9.52 -12.92 3.72
CA SER A 83 -8.48 -13.55 2.89
C SER A 83 -7.92 -12.56 1.86
N GLU A 84 -6.76 -12.87 1.28
CA GLU A 84 -6.15 -12.03 0.24
C GLU A 84 -7.06 -11.80 -0.97
N LYS A 85 -7.90 -12.77 -1.30
CA LYS A 85 -8.87 -12.67 -2.40
C LYS A 85 -10.01 -11.70 -2.05
N GLU A 86 -10.51 -11.77 -0.83
CA GLU A 86 -11.58 -10.90 -0.33
C GLU A 86 -11.08 -9.47 -0.08
N LEU A 87 -9.78 -9.29 0.20
CA LEU A 87 -9.16 -7.97 0.35
C LEU A 87 -8.99 -7.20 -0.97
N LEU A 88 -9.08 -7.87 -2.12
CA LEU A 88 -8.79 -7.25 -3.42
C LEU A 88 -9.62 -5.98 -3.71
N PRO A 89 -10.94 -5.91 -3.44
CA PRO A 89 -11.71 -4.67 -3.61
C PRO A 89 -11.21 -3.53 -2.72
N TYR A 90 -10.84 -3.82 -1.47
CA TYR A 90 -10.36 -2.82 -0.50
C TYR A 90 -8.96 -2.32 -0.83
N ARG A 91 -8.11 -3.16 -1.44
CA ARG A 91 -6.82 -2.74 -1.98
C ARG A 91 -6.94 -1.70 -3.12
N ARG A 92 -8.09 -1.61 -3.78
CA ARG A 92 -8.39 -0.52 -4.72
C ARG A 92 -8.72 0.79 -3.99
N VAL A 93 -9.35 0.72 -2.82
CA VAL A 93 -9.77 1.88 -2.03
C VAL A 93 -8.59 2.51 -1.31
N VAL A 94 -7.73 1.68 -0.72
CA VAL A 94 -6.58 2.10 0.09
C VAL A 94 -5.30 1.61 -0.55
N GLN A 95 -4.38 2.54 -0.85
CA GLN A 95 -3.09 2.25 -1.46
C GLN A 95 -1.93 2.67 -0.55
N MET A 96 -0.81 2.00 -0.67
CA MET A 96 0.41 2.34 0.06
C MET A 96 1.55 2.65 -0.89
N ILE A 97 2.19 3.80 -0.69
CA ILE A 97 3.42 4.17 -1.37
C ILE A 97 4.58 3.92 -0.41
N PHE A 98 5.51 3.05 -0.81
CA PHE A 98 6.67 2.71 0.00
C PHE A 98 7.74 3.80 -0.10
N GLN A 99 8.45 4.00 1.01
CA GLN A 99 9.54 4.98 1.10
C GLN A 99 10.72 4.62 0.17
N ASP A 100 11.00 3.31 0.00
CA ASP A 100 12.04 2.83 -0.91
C ASP A 100 11.45 2.46 -2.28
N PRO A 101 11.72 3.27 -3.31
CA PRO A 101 11.23 3.00 -4.66
C PRO A 101 11.93 1.82 -5.35
N TYR A 102 13.11 1.39 -4.85
CA TYR A 102 13.88 0.30 -5.45
C TYR A 102 13.24 -1.05 -5.22
N THR A 103 12.69 -1.28 -4.01
CA THR A 103 12.07 -2.55 -3.63
C THR A 103 10.63 -2.69 -4.13
N SER A 104 10.02 -1.60 -4.60
CA SER A 104 8.61 -1.57 -4.99
C SER A 104 8.35 -2.02 -6.43
N LEU A 105 9.36 -2.06 -7.29
CA LEU A 105 9.25 -2.40 -8.71
C LEU A 105 10.04 -3.66 -9.04
N ASN A 106 9.43 -4.58 -9.82
CA ASN A 106 10.14 -5.73 -10.35
C ASN A 106 11.15 -5.27 -11.42
N PRO A 107 12.47 -5.43 -11.22
CA PRO A 107 13.49 -4.94 -12.15
C PRO A 107 13.46 -5.63 -13.52
N ARG A 108 12.80 -6.78 -13.62
CA ARG A 108 12.69 -7.57 -14.86
C ARG A 108 11.46 -7.23 -15.69
N LYS A 109 10.57 -6.35 -15.21
CA LYS A 109 9.38 -5.89 -15.93
C LYS A 109 9.55 -4.45 -16.37
N ARG A 110 9.04 -4.12 -17.54
CA ARG A 110 8.91 -2.73 -17.97
C ARG A 110 7.90 -1.99 -17.09
N VAL A 111 8.09 -0.70 -16.92
CA VAL A 111 7.21 0.14 -16.10
C VAL A 111 5.77 0.07 -16.59
N GLY A 112 5.54 0.15 -17.88
CA GLY A 112 4.19 0.04 -18.45
C GLY A 112 3.52 -1.31 -18.17
N ASP A 113 4.27 -2.40 -18.26
CA ASP A 113 3.75 -3.74 -17.97
C ASP A 113 3.34 -3.86 -16.49
N ALA A 114 4.13 -3.27 -15.59
CA ALA A 114 3.81 -3.26 -14.16
C ALA A 114 2.52 -2.46 -13.87
N LEU A 115 2.29 -1.33 -14.54
CA LEU A 115 1.05 -0.56 -14.41
C LEU A 115 -0.15 -1.29 -15.01
N MET A 116 0.00 -1.87 -16.20
CA MET A 116 -1.06 -2.66 -16.84
C MET A 116 -1.45 -3.89 -16.03
N GLU A 117 -0.49 -4.53 -15.36
CA GLU A 117 -0.74 -5.69 -14.49
C GLU A 117 -1.68 -5.32 -13.33
N VAL A 118 -1.44 -4.16 -12.70
CA VAL A 118 -2.32 -3.65 -11.64
C VAL A 118 -3.74 -3.45 -12.16
N LEU A 119 -3.91 -2.80 -13.30
CA LEU A 119 -5.22 -2.63 -13.94
C LEU A 119 -5.90 -3.96 -14.24
N LYS A 120 -5.14 -4.93 -14.78
CA LYS A 120 -5.65 -6.28 -15.10
C LYS A 120 -6.13 -7.02 -13.85
N ILE A 121 -5.36 -7.00 -12.76
CA ILE A 121 -5.71 -7.67 -11.50
C ILE A 121 -7.03 -7.13 -10.95
N HIS A 122 -7.25 -5.82 -11.07
CA HIS A 122 -8.47 -5.16 -10.59
C HIS A 122 -9.61 -5.09 -11.63
N GLY A 123 -9.47 -5.77 -12.77
CA GLY A 123 -10.50 -5.79 -13.82
C GLY A 123 -10.77 -4.43 -14.47
N ILE A 124 -9.77 -3.54 -14.52
CA ILE A 124 -9.91 -2.20 -15.08
C ILE A 124 -9.39 -2.20 -16.52
N GLY A 125 -10.21 -1.70 -17.44
CA GLY A 125 -9.95 -1.69 -18.89
C GLY A 125 -10.30 -3.01 -19.56
N GLU A 126 -11.06 -2.94 -20.66
CA GLU A 126 -11.56 -4.11 -21.37
C GLU A 126 -10.50 -4.72 -22.29
N SER A 127 -9.67 -3.86 -22.89
CA SER A 127 -8.60 -4.29 -23.82
C SER A 127 -7.20 -4.00 -23.27
N ARG A 128 -6.20 -4.55 -23.96
CA ARG A 128 -4.80 -4.24 -23.67
C ARG A 128 -4.48 -2.80 -24.04
N GLU A 129 -5.04 -2.33 -25.13
CA GLU A 129 -4.85 -0.98 -25.69
C GLU A 129 -5.38 0.06 -24.71
N GLU A 130 -6.56 -0.14 -24.16
CA GLU A 130 -7.15 0.74 -23.15
C GLU A 130 -6.28 0.80 -21.87
N ARG A 131 -5.82 -0.36 -21.39
CA ARG A 131 -4.91 -0.39 -20.22
C ARG A 131 -3.58 0.33 -20.50
N MET A 132 -3.05 0.20 -21.72
CA MET A 132 -1.84 0.89 -22.13
C MET A 132 -2.04 2.41 -22.17
N GLU A 133 -3.14 2.88 -22.72
CA GLU A 133 -3.49 4.30 -22.76
C GLU A 133 -3.64 4.88 -21.33
N ARG A 134 -4.36 4.19 -20.46
CA ARG A 134 -4.48 4.57 -19.04
C ARG A 134 -3.12 4.62 -18.33
N ALA A 135 -2.26 3.65 -18.58
CA ALA A 135 -0.92 3.60 -17.99
C ALA A 135 -0.03 4.75 -18.49
N MET A 136 -0.04 5.05 -19.79
CA MET A 136 0.68 6.20 -20.36
C MET A 136 0.13 7.53 -19.82
N GLY A 137 -1.19 7.68 -19.77
CA GLY A 137 -1.84 8.85 -19.17
C GLY A 137 -1.44 9.07 -17.71
N MET A 138 -1.39 8.01 -16.92
CA MET A 138 -0.95 8.08 -15.53
C MET A 138 0.53 8.47 -15.41
N LEU A 139 1.41 7.96 -16.28
CA LEU A 139 2.82 8.38 -16.30
C LEU A 139 2.94 9.89 -16.58
N CYS A 140 2.15 10.43 -17.51
CA CYS A 140 2.12 11.88 -17.77
C CYS A 140 1.64 12.67 -16.55
N GLN A 141 0.62 12.21 -15.84
CA GLN A 141 0.09 12.89 -14.64
C GLN A 141 1.14 13.01 -13.53
N VAL A 142 2.04 12.02 -13.39
CA VAL A 142 3.15 12.11 -12.42
C VAL A 142 4.40 12.80 -12.97
N GLY A 143 4.31 13.46 -14.13
CA GLY A 143 5.39 14.23 -14.75
C GLY A 143 6.47 13.36 -15.41
N LEU A 144 6.11 12.17 -15.88
CA LEU A 144 6.93 11.32 -16.73
C LEU A 144 6.45 11.44 -18.19
N ARG A 145 7.23 10.90 -19.12
CA ARG A 145 6.89 10.90 -20.57
C ARG A 145 6.23 9.57 -20.95
N PRO A 146 5.38 9.54 -21.99
CA PRO A 146 4.78 8.30 -22.48
C PRO A 146 5.81 7.22 -22.84
N GLU A 147 6.97 7.64 -23.42
CA GLU A 147 8.04 6.72 -23.83
C GLU A 147 8.63 5.94 -22.65
N HIS A 148 8.51 6.47 -21.43
CA HIS A 148 8.93 5.80 -20.21
C HIS A 148 8.15 4.50 -19.94
N PHE A 149 7.01 4.31 -20.57
CA PHE A 149 6.22 3.08 -20.54
C PHE A 149 7.06 1.85 -20.93
N TYR A 150 7.95 1.99 -21.89
CA TYR A 150 8.76 0.88 -22.44
C TYR A 150 10.06 0.62 -21.70
N ARG A 151 10.43 1.48 -20.74
CA ARG A 151 11.68 1.39 -19.98
C ARG A 151 11.58 0.44 -18.80
N PHE A 152 12.73 -0.09 -18.41
CA PHE A 152 12.89 -0.87 -17.19
C PHE A 152 13.22 0.03 -15.99
N PRO A 153 12.93 -0.39 -14.75
CA PRO A 153 13.18 0.41 -13.54
C PRO A 153 14.61 0.91 -13.41
N HIS A 154 15.61 0.14 -13.85
CA HIS A 154 17.03 0.54 -13.75
C HIS A 154 17.41 1.71 -14.67
N GLU A 155 16.60 2.01 -15.69
CA GLU A 155 16.81 3.14 -16.62
C GLU A 155 16.28 4.47 -16.07
N PHE A 156 15.77 4.49 -14.83
CA PHE A 156 15.21 5.67 -14.18
C PHE A 156 16.08 6.16 -13.03
N SER A 157 16.10 7.49 -12.83
CA SER A 157 16.65 8.08 -11.61
C SER A 157 15.81 7.70 -10.38
N GLY A 158 16.35 7.87 -9.16
CA GLY A 158 15.62 7.60 -7.92
C GLY A 158 14.28 8.35 -7.84
N GLY A 159 14.27 9.65 -8.17
CA GLY A 159 13.04 10.44 -8.17
C GLY A 159 12.04 10.01 -9.24
N GLN A 160 12.50 9.58 -10.41
CA GLN A 160 11.62 9.04 -11.44
C GLN A 160 11.01 7.69 -11.02
N ARG A 161 11.78 6.81 -10.37
CA ARG A 161 11.25 5.55 -9.80
C ARG A 161 10.19 5.80 -8.73
N GLN A 162 10.39 6.82 -7.90
CA GLN A 162 9.39 7.21 -6.91
C GLN A 162 8.08 7.66 -7.60
N ARG A 163 8.17 8.45 -8.68
CA ARG A 163 6.99 8.85 -9.48
C ARG A 163 6.28 7.64 -10.11
N VAL A 164 7.03 6.62 -10.55
CA VAL A 164 6.44 5.36 -11.03
C VAL A 164 5.70 4.63 -9.90
N GLY A 165 6.27 4.60 -8.68
CA GLY A 165 5.60 4.03 -7.50
C GLY A 165 4.31 4.78 -7.16
N ILE A 166 4.32 6.12 -7.26
CA ILE A 166 3.12 6.95 -7.11
C ILE A 166 2.10 6.64 -8.20
N ALA A 167 2.53 6.58 -9.47
CA ALA A 167 1.66 6.23 -10.60
C ALA A 167 0.96 4.87 -10.39
N ARG A 168 1.70 3.87 -9.88
CA ARG A 168 1.17 2.54 -9.60
C ARG A 168 0.08 2.55 -8.53
N ALA A 169 0.20 3.40 -7.52
CA ALA A 169 -0.83 3.57 -6.51
C ALA A 169 -2.04 4.34 -7.05
N LEU A 170 -1.80 5.47 -7.74
CA LEU A 170 -2.86 6.35 -8.22
C LEU A 170 -3.67 5.79 -9.40
N ILE A 171 -3.13 4.85 -10.18
CA ILE A 171 -3.80 4.31 -11.37
C ILE A 171 -5.12 3.60 -11.05
N LEU A 172 -5.30 3.18 -9.79
CA LEU A 172 -6.54 2.59 -9.28
C LEU A 172 -7.56 3.62 -8.81
N ASN A 173 -7.20 4.91 -8.84
CA ASN A 173 -8.02 6.01 -8.30
C ASN A 173 -8.46 5.75 -6.85
N PRO A 174 -7.52 5.55 -5.90
CA PRO A 174 -7.84 5.21 -4.52
C PRO A 174 -8.54 6.36 -3.79
N ARG A 175 -9.24 6.03 -2.71
CA ARG A 175 -9.84 6.99 -1.78
C ARG A 175 -8.81 7.49 -0.73
N MET A 176 -7.79 6.65 -0.44
CA MET A 176 -6.70 6.92 0.50
C MET A 176 -5.40 6.29 0.03
#